data_c4a3d5c5d9af291f127f1f4376058718
#
_entry.id   c4a3d5c5d9af291f127f1f4376058718
#
_cell.length_a   1.000
_cell.length_b   1.000
_cell.length_c   1.000
_cell.angle_alpha   90.00
_cell.angle_beta   90.00
_cell.angle_gamma   90.00
#
_symmetry.space_group_name_H-M   'P 1'
#
loop_
_entity.id
_entity.type
_entity.pdbx_description
1 polymer ?
#
loop_
_entity_poly.entity_id
_entity_poly.type
_entity_poly.pdbx_seq_one_letter_code
_entity_poly.pdbx_strand_id
1 'polypeptide(L)'
;PPLDLLELQNVAATENLNEEDHLATAESLVRTLSEFGVNVSMGEVHTGPVITRFDVYPAAGVRVEKILNLDKNIALGLKATSVRILAPVPGKGCVGIEVPNRKPSEVRIRDIIESADWTDSNAVIPIALGKEVSGKPLVTDLTKMPHLLIAGATGSGKTVCINYIIASLLYNASPEEVRFIMVDPK
;
A
#
# COMPACT_ATOMS: atom_id res chain seq x y z
N PRO A 1 13.32 -20.36 -11.89
CA PRO A 1 13.99 -20.73 -10.62
C PRO A 1 13.01 -21.34 -9.64
N PRO A 2 13.45 -22.20 -8.68
CA PRO A 2 12.56 -22.78 -7.69
C PRO A 2 12.12 -21.72 -6.66
N LEU A 3 10.87 -21.81 -6.17
CA LEU A 3 10.28 -20.84 -5.26
C LEU A 3 10.89 -20.87 -3.84
N ASP A 4 11.54 -21.96 -3.47
CA ASP A 4 12.23 -22.11 -2.17
C ASP A 4 13.47 -21.22 -2.02
N LEU A 5 13.98 -20.63 -3.12
CA LEU A 5 14.98 -19.57 -3.07
C LEU A 5 14.44 -18.24 -2.54
N LEU A 6 13.10 -18.08 -2.47
CA LEU A 6 12.45 -16.89 -1.98
C LEU A 6 11.97 -17.10 -0.54
N GLU A 7 12.20 -16.10 0.30
CA GLU A 7 11.73 -16.14 1.68
C GLU A 7 10.21 -16.04 1.78
N LEU A 8 9.63 -16.84 2.68
CA LEU A 8 8.22 -16.77 3.07
C LEU A 8 7.98 -15.61 4.05
N GLN A 9 6.81 -15.00 3.96
CA GLN A 9 6.36 -14.05 4.98
C GLN A 9 5.96 -14.81 6.25
N ASN A 10 6.40 -14.33 7.41
CA ASN A 10 5.97 -14.88 8.71
C ASN A 10 4.68 -14.18 9.14
N VAL A 11 3.54 -14.63 8.62
CA VAL A 11 2.21 -14.00 8.76
C VAL A 11 1.71 -14.02 10.22
N ALA A 12 2.03 -15.07 10.99
CA ALA A 12 1.42 -15.31 12.29
C ALA A 12 1.78 -14.29 13.39
N ALA A 13 2.89 -13.55 13.24
CA ALA A 13 3.34 -12.59 14.25
C ALA A 13 2.76 -11.18 14.09
N THR A 14 2.15 -10.88 12.93
CA THR A 14 1.80 -9.50 12.56
C THR A 14 0.30 -9.20 12.65
N GLU A 15 -0.56 -10.21 12.50
CA GLU A 15 -2.02 -10.00 12.42
C GLU A 15 -2.65 -9.63 13.76
N ASN A 16 -2.31 -10.32 14.85
CA ASN A 16 -2.95 -10.07 16.16
C ASN A 16 -2.54 -8.74 16.83
N LEU A 17 -1.39 -8.18 16.48
CA LEU A 17 -0.92 -6.90 17.03
C LEU A 17 -1.52 -5.68 16.31
N ASN A 18 -2.12 -5.88 15.15
CA ASN A 18 -2.63 -4.78 14.34
C ASN A 18 -4.10 -4.43 14.66
N GLU A 19 -4.96 -5.38 15.04
CA GLU A 19 -6.39 -5.12 15.26
C GLU A 19 -6.67 -4.20 16.45
N GLU A 20 -6.01 -4.41 17.60
CA GLU A 20 -6.17 -3.53 18.77
C GLU A 20 -5.60 -2.14 18.50
N ASP A 21 -4.47 -2.02 17.80
CA ASP A 21 -3.88 -0.75 17.38
C ASP A 21 -4.79 -0.01 16.38
N HIS A 22 -5.51 -0.73 15.51
CA HIS A 22 -6.43 -0.13 14.55
C HIS A 22 -7.68 0.47 15.20
N LEU A 23 -8.27 -0.23 16.17
CA LEU A 23 -9.42 0.27 16.93
C LEU A 23 -9.05 1.53 17.73
N ALA A 24 -7.93 1.50 18.44
CA ALA A 24 -7.45 2.65 19.20
C ALA A 24 -7.12 3.85 18.28
N THR A 25 -6.59 3.58 17.09
CA THR A 25 -6.30 4.61 16.09
C THR A 25 -7.59 5.19 15.51
N ALA A 26 -8.60 4.36 15.21
CA ALA A 26 -9.90 4.78 14.73
C ALA A 26 -10.62 5.71 15.74
N GLU A 27 -10.64 5.34 17.02
CA GLU A 27 -11.22 6.16 18.09
C GLU A 27 -10.49 7.49 18.24
N SER A 28 -9.15 7.46 18.21
CA SER A 28 -8.33 8.67 18.29
C SER A 28 -8.55 9.60 17.10
N LEU A 29 -8.75 9.03 15.91
CA LEU A 29 -9.04 9.77 14.68
C LEU A 29 -10.38 10.50 14.78
N VAL A 30 -11.45 9.79 15.15
CA VAL A 30 -12.79 10.38 15.33
C VAL A 30 -12.76 11.48 16.38
N ARG A 31 -12.09 11.25 17.53
CA ARG A 31 -11.93 12.24 18.58
C ARG A 31 -11.19 13.48 18.07
N THR A 32 -10.06 13.30 17.40
CA THR A 32 -9.27 14.43 16.85
C THR A 32 -10.10 15.25 15.87
N LEU A 33 -10.81 14.62 14.95
CA LEU A 33 -11.69 15.34 14.02
C LEU A 33 -12.79 16.11 14.75
N SER A 34 -13.41 15.51 15.77
CA SER A 34 -14.43 16.15 16.59
C SER A 34 -13.92 17.38 17.35
N GLU A 35 -12.69 17.33 17.89
CA GLU A 35 -12.03 18.47 18.55
C GLU A 35 -11.88 19.69 17.62
N PHE A 36 -11.72 19.45 16.31
CA PHE A 36 -11.69 20.50 15.28
C PHE A 36 -13.08 20.83 14.70
N GLY A 37 -14.15 20.35 15.34
CA GLY A 37 -15.52 20.61 14.92
C GLY A 37 -15.88 19.92 13.59
N VAL A 38 -15.33 18.75 13.35
CA VAL A 38 -15.60 17.88 12.21
C VAL A 38 -16.18 16.58 12.72
N ASN A 39 -17.50 16.44 12.66
CA ASN A 39 -18.18 15.22 13.05
C ASN A 39 -18.18 14.23 11.90
N VAL A 40 -17.72 13.02 12.17
CA VAL A 40 -17.65 11.91 11.22
C VAL A 40 -18.14 10.62 11.88
N SER A 41 -18.64 9.69 11.07
CA SER A 41 -18.80 8.30 11.47
C SER A 41 -17.71 7.44 10.84
N MET A 42 -17.19 6.46 11.59
CA MET A 42 -16.22 5.51 11.08
C MET A 42 -16.91 4.54 10.12
N GLY A 43 -16.24 4.29 9.00
CA GLY A 43 -16.60 3.28 8.01
C GLY A 43 -15.67 2.07 8.07
N GLU A 44 -15.30 1.56 6.90
CA GLU A 44 -14.41 0.42 6.77
C GLU A 44 -12.96 0.79 7.09
N VAL A 45 -12.22 -0.16 7.64
CA VAL A 45 -10.77 -0.06 7.87
C VAL A 45 -10.08 -1.04 6.91
N HIS A 46 -9.21 -0.50 6.07
CA HIS A 46 -8.45 -1.28 5.09
C HIS A 46 -7.01 -1.36 5.54
N THR A 47 -6.62 -2.51 6.05
CA THR A 47 -5.27 -2.75 6.56
C THR A 47 -4.34 -3.22 5.46
N GLY A 48 -3.34 -2.40 5.14
CA GLY A 48 -2.24 -2.77 4.26
C GLY A 48 -0.95 -3.08 5.03
N PRO A 49 0.09 -3.51 4.33
CA PRO A 49 1.36 -3.89 4.96
C PRO A 49 2.09 -2.70 5.59
N VAL A 50 1.98 -1.51 5.03
CA VAL A 50 2.72 -0.30 5.45
C VAL A 50 1.79 0.79 5.97
N ILE A 51 0.59 0.86 5.40
CA ILE A 51 -0.39 1.93 5.63
C ILE A 51 -1.74 1.28 5.91
N THR A 52 -2.49 1.82 6.87
CA THR A 52 -3.90 1.49 7.08
C THR A 52 -4.75 2.68 6.66
N ARG A 53 -5.80 2.44 5.85
CA ARG A 53 -6.77 3.44 5.46
C ARG A 53 -8.03 3.31 6.28
N PHE A 54 -8.44 4.40 6.88
CA PHE A 54 -9.69 4.56 7.62
C PHE A 54 -10.67 5.34 6.76
N ASP A 55 -11.74 4.70 6.34
CA ASP A 55 -12.82 5.35 5.60
C ASP A 55 -13.73 6.06 6.62
N VAL A 56 -13.95 7.36 6.47
CA VAL A 56 -14.82 8.14 7.34
C VAL A 56 -15.94 8.82 6.54
N TYR A 57 -17.13 8.85 7.10
CA TYR A 57 -18.29 9.50 6.50
C TYR A 57 -18.56 10.82 7.23
N PRO A 58 -18.37 11.98 6.58
CA PRO A 58 -18.66 13.26 7.18
C PRO A 58 -20.16 13.40 7.47
N ALA A 59 -20.50 14.01 8.61
CA ALA A 59 -21.88 14.34 8.94
C ALA A 59 -22.44 15.39 7.96
N ALA A 60 -23.75 15.47 7.86
CA ALA A 60 -24.42 16.45 7.01
C ALA A 60 -23.96 17.89 7.34
N GLY A 61 -23.63 18.64 6.30
CA GLY A 61 -23.12 20.02 6.43
C GLY A 61 -21.61 20.16 6.68
N VAL A 62 -20.88 19.07 6.89
CA VAL A 62 -19.41 19.11 6.97
C VAL A 62 -18.82 19.26 5.57
N ARG A 63 -18.01 20.29 5.37
CA ARG A 63 -17.28 20.52 4.12
C ARG A 63 -16.04 19.65 4.06
N VAL A 64 -15.83 18.96 2.94
CA VAL A 64 -14.70 18.05 2.72
C VAL A 64 -13.37 18.81 2.83
N GLU A 65 -13.31 20.04 2.35
CA GLU A 65 -12.10 20.88 2.42
C GLU A 65 -11.65 21.11 3.86
N LYS A 66 -12.58 21.13 4.83
CA LYS A 66 -12.25 21.26 6.25
C LYS A 66 -11.44 20.04 6.72
N ILE A 67 -11.78 18.85 6.24
CA ILE A 67 -11.05 17.62 6.57
C ILE A 67 -9.68 17.61 5.89
N LEU A 68 -9.61 17.98 4.59
CA LEU A 68 -8.36 18.03 3.84
C LEU A 68 -7.30 18.92 4.48
N ASN A 69 -7.71 20.01 5.11
CA ASN A 69 -6.81 20.96 5.76
C ASN A 69 -6.36 20.51 7.17
N LEU A 70 -6.82 19.38 7.66
CA LEU A 70 -6.47 18.86 9.00
C LEU A 70 -5.38 17.78 8.98
N ASP A 71 -4.72 17.54 7.85
CA ASP A 71 -3.69 16.51 7.68
C ASP A 71 -2.63 16.55 8.81
N LYS A 72 -2.07 17.73 9.08
CA LYS A 72 -1.06 17.94 10.13
C LYS A 72 -1.62 17.77 11.54
N ASN A 73 -2.85 18.23 11.77
CA ASN A 73 -3.51 18.11 13.08
C ASN A 73 -3.84 16.65 13.39
N ILE A 74 -4.32 15.89 12.39
CA ILE A 74 -4.58 14.45 12.50
C ILE A 74 -3.26 13.72 12.76
N ALA A 75 -2.21 14.00 11.98
CA ALA A 75 -0.91 13.38 12.17
C ALA A 75 -0.38 13.61 13.60
N LEU A 76 -0.53 14.84 14.13
CA LEU A 76 -0.14 15.17 15.50
C LEU A 76 -0.97 14.41 16.54
N GLY A 77 -2.31 14.37 16.37
CA GLY A 77 -3.23 13.68 17.29
C GLY A 77 -2.98 12.17 17.33
N LEU A 78 -2.63 11.56 16.19
CA LEU A 78 -2.31 10.14 16.07
C LEU A 78 -0.84 9.81 16.39
N LYS A 79 0.01 10.82 16.63
CA LYS A 79 1.48 10.66 16.77
C LYS A 79 2.10 9.97 15.56
N ALA A 80 1.53 10.18 14.36
CA ALA A 80 2.03 9.68 13.10
C ALA A 80 3.00 10.66 12.47
N THR A 81 3.94 10.16 11.67
CA THR A 81 4.91 11.02 10.94
C THR A 81 4.22 11.89 9.89
N SER A 82 3.19 11.35 9.25
CA SER A 82 2.34 12.07 8.30
C SER A 82 1.05 11.27 8.10
N VAL A 83 0.00 11.91 7.62
CA VAL A 83 -1.20 11.25 7.11
C VAL A 83 -1.50 11.75 5.71
N ARG A 84 -2.17 10.94 4.91
CA ARG A 84 -2.66 11.34 3.59
C ARG A 84 -4.18 11.25 3.59
N ILE A 85 -4.83 12.29 3.08
CA ILE A 85 -6.29 12.33 3.00
C ILE A 85 -6.68 12.21 1.54
N LEU A 86 -7.52 11.21 1.24
CA LEU A 86 -8.08 10.94 -0.07
C LEU A 86 -9.57 11.27 -0.05
N ALA A 87 -9.96 12.28 -0.80
CA ALA A 87 -11.35 12.74 -0.82
C ALA A 87 -11.78 13.20 -2.23
N PRO A 88 -12.82 12.59 -2.80
CA PRO A 88 -13.49 11.39 -2.32
C PRO A 88 -12.66 10.11 -2.55
N VAL A 89 -12.97 9.04 -1.82
CA VAL A 89 -12.48 7.70 -2.17
C VAL A 89 -13.16 7.26 -3.47
N PRO A 90 -12.41 6.83 -4.51
CA PRO A 90 -13.00 6.41 -5.76
C PRO A 90 -14.08 5.33 -5.57
N GLY A 91 -15.26 5.56 -6.15
CA GLY A 91 -16.39 4.64 -6.06
C GLY A 91 -17.14 4.64 -4.72
N LYS A 92 -16.72 5.46 -3.73
CA LYS A 92 -17.36 5.58 -2.41
C LYS A 92 -17.67 7.03 -2.08
N GLY A 93 -18.74 7.27 -1.33
CA GLY A 93 -19.12 8.60 -0.80
C GLY A 93 -18.46 8.93 0.54
N CYS A 94 -17.19 8.55 0.73
CA CYS A 94 -16.45 8.73 1.98
C CYS A 94 -15.11 9.42 1.76
N VAL A 95 -14.47 9.79 2.85
CA VAL A 95 -13.10 10.30 2.90
C VAL A 95 -12.20 9.21 3.46
N GLY A 96 -11.14 8.86 2.74
CA GLY A 96 -10.12 7.91 3.20
C GLY A 96 -8.97 8.64 3.89
N ILE A 97 -8.62 8.21 5.09
CA ILE A 97 -7.47 8.75 5.84
C ILE A 97 -6.45 7.64 5.97
N GLU A 98 -5.33 7.80 5.27
CA GLU A 98 -4.23 6.85 5.25
C GLU A 98 -3.23 7.20 6.34
N VAL A 99 -3.03 6.26 7.26
CA VAL A 99 -2.15 6.40 8.42
C VAL A 99 -1.05 5.33 8.33
N PRO A 100 0.24 5.70 8.44
CA PRO A 100 1.32 4.73 8.48
C PRO A 100 1.18 3.79 9.67
N ASN A 101 1.37 2.49 9.44
CA ASN A 101 1.37 1.50 10.49
C ASN A 101 2.55 1.71 11.44
N ARG A 102 2.35 1.57 12.75
CA ARG A 102 3.43 1.67 13.74
C ARG A 102 4.49 0.60 13.53
N LYS A 103 4.07 -0.59 13.09
CA LYS A 103 4.93 -1.71 12.74
C LYS A 103 4.58 -2.15 11.32
N PRO A 104 5.22 -1.59 10.30
CA PRO A 104 4.98 -2.01 8.92
C PRO A 104 5.44 -3.45 8.72
N SER A 105 4.66 -4.21 7.95
CA SER A 105 5.01 -5.56 7.51
C SER A 105 5.83 -5.50 6.24
N GLU A 106 6.83 -6.36 6.13
CA GLU A 106 7.56 -6.51 4.88
C GLU A 106 6.66 -7.20 3.83
N VAL A 107 6.70 -6.70 2.61
CA VAL A 107 6.05 -7.34 1.47
C VAL A 107 7.07 -8.24 0.81
N ARG A 108 6.84 -9.54 0.79
CA ARG A 108 7.74 -10.51 0.15
C ARG A 108 7.26 -10.78 -1.28
N ILE A 109 8.20 -10.87 -2.22
CA ILE A 109 7.87 -11.13 -3.63
C ILE A 109 7.22 -12.49 -3.80
N ARG A 110 7.57 -13.47 -2.97
CA ARG A 110 7.00 -14.80 -3.00
C ARG A 110 5.50 -14.79 -2.80
N ASP A 111 4.99 -13.98 -1.86
CA ASP A 111 3.56 -13.84 -1.61
C ASP A 111 2.77 -13.35 -2.83
N ILE A 112 3.44 -12.57 -3.69
CA ILE A 112 2.83 -12.05 -4.90
C ILE A 112 2.87 -13.09 -6.00
N ILE A 113 4.00 -13.76 -6.19
CA ILE A 113 4.17 -14.79 -7.23
C ILE A 113 3.29 -16.03 -6.96
N GLU A 114 3.05 -16.37 -5.70
CA GLU A 114 2.15 -17.48 -5.32
C GLU A 114 0.67 -17.05 -5.26
N SER A 115 0.33 -15.78 -5.49
CA SER A 115 -1.05 -15.29 -5.45
C SER A 115 -1.85 -15.65 -6.71
N ALA A 116 -3.19 -15.69 -6.57
CA ALA A 116 -4.09 -15.83 -7.70
C ALA A 116 -3.97 -14.66 -8.70
N ASP A 117 -3.72 -13.43 -8.19
CA ASP A 117 -3.52 -12.25 -9.06
C ASP A 117 -2.32 -12.41 -10.00
N TRP A 118 -1.32 -13.20 -9.61
CA TRP A 118 -0.18 -13.54 -10.46
C TRP A 118 -0.48 -14.70 -11.39
N THR A 119 -0.98 -15.81 -10.86
CA THR A 119 -1.20 -17.06 -11.63
C THR A 119 -2.29 -16.92 -12.69
N ASP A 120 -3.34 -16.15 -12.39
CA ASP A 120 -4.47 -15.90 -13.29
C ASP A 120 -4.26 -14.67 -14.18
N SER A 121 -3.07 -14.03 -14.08
CA SER A 121 -2.76 -12.83 -14.87
C SER A 121 -2.67 -13.15 -16.36
N ASN A 122 -3.41 -12.40 -17.18
CA ASN A 122 -3.30 -12.42 -18.63
C ASN A 122 -2.20 -11.48 -19.16
N ALA A 123 -1.30 -11.01 -18.32
CA ALA A 123 -0.20 -10.15 -18.71
C ALA A 123 0.80 -10.90 -19.59
N VAL A 124 1.27 -10.28 -20.65
CA VAL A 124 2.31 -10.83 -21.52
C VAL A 124 3.65 -10.89 -20.78
N ILE A 125 3.98 -9.84 -20.05
CA ILE A 125 5.16 -9.76 -19.20
C ILE A 125 4.71 -9.28 -17.81
N PRO A 126 4.26 -10.21 -16.93
CA PRO A 126 3.81 -9.84 -15.58
C PRO A 126 4.98 -9.38 -14.72
N ILE A 127 4.77 -8.30 -13.98
CA ILE A 127 5.68 -7.81 -12.96
C ILE A 127 4.95 -7.59 -11.64
N ALA A 128 5.59 -7.99 -10.54
CA ALA A 128 5.13 -7.75 -9.19
C ALA A 128 5.58 -6.36 -8.73
N LEU A 129 4.65 -5.46 -8.43
CA LEU A 129 4.96 -4.11 -7.92
C LEU A 129 4.86 -4.00 -6.40
N GLY A 130 4.20 -4.96 -5.74
CA GLY A 130 4.00 -4.95 -4.30
C GLY A 130 2.57 -5.32 -3.91
N LYS A 131 2.07 -4.71 -2.84
CA LYS A 131 0.67 -4.82 -2.40
C LYS A 131 0.02 -3.44 -2.33
N GLU A 132 -1.24 -3.37 -2.68
CA GLU A 132 -2.07 -2.17 -2.50
C GLU A 132 -2.30 -1.88 -1.01
N VAL A 133 -2.86 -0.70 -0.69
CA VAL A 133 -3.26 -0.34 0.68
C VAL A 133 -4.28 -1.33 1.26
N SER A 134 -5.05 -2.00 0.41
CA SER A 134 -5.96 -3.09 0.79
C SER A 134 -5.27 -4.41 1.14
N GLY A 135 -3.94 -4.50 0.96
CA GLY A 135 -3.17 -5.74 1.10
C GLY A 135 -3.20 -6.63 -0.14
N LYS A 136 -3.98 -6.28 -1.17
CA LYS A 136 -4.10 -7.05 -2.41
C LYS A 136 -2.79 -6.98 -3.21
N PRO A 137 -2.30 -8.11 -3.76
CA PRO A 137 -1.16 -8.12 -4.66
C PRO A 137 -1.37 -7.21 -5.87
N LEU A 138 -0.36 -6.42 -6.21
CA LEU A 138 -0.36 -5.56 -7.39
C LEU A 138 0.53 -6.16 -8.47
N VAL A 139 -0.09 -6.80 -9.45
CA VAL A 139 0.53 -7.36 -10.63
C VAL A 139 0.13 -6.54 -11.85
N THR A 140 1.07 -6.23 -12.71
CA THR A 140 0.81 -5.45 -13.92
C THR A 140 1.61 -5.99 -15.10
N ASP A 141 1.26 -5.55 -16.30
CA ASP A 141 1.92 -5.96 -17.54
C ASP A 141 2.96 -4.91 -17.96
N LEU A 142 4.23 -5.29 -17.97
CA LEU A 142 5.31 -4.39 -18.38
C LEU A 142 5.16 -3.92 -19.83
N THR A 143 4.54 -4.71 -20.71
CA THR A 143 4.32 -4.31 -22.12
C THR A 143 3.39 -3.10 -22.27
N LYS A 144 2.53 -2.86 -21.27
CA LYS A 144 1.65 -1.68 -21.21
C LYS A 144 2.36 -0.42 -20.69
N MET A 145 3.60 -0.58 -20.22
CA MET A 145 4.45 0.50 -19.71
C MET A 145 5.80 0.50 -20.43
N PRO A 146 5.84 0.86 -21.73
CA PRO A 146 7.06 0.77 -22.57
C PRO A 146 8.21 1.65 -22.04
N HIS A 147 7.90 2.66 -21.23
CA HIS A 147 8.86 3.52 -20.54
C HIS A 147 8.42 3.66 -19.10
N LEU A 148 9.15 3.04 -18.18
CA LEU A 148 8.88 3.09 -16.74
C LEU A 148 9.95 3.92 -16.03
N LEU A 149 9.52 5.02 -15.39
CA LEU A 149 10.38 5.83 -14.52
C LEU A 149 10.11 5.46 -13.06
N ILE A 150 11.14 5.03 -12.34
CA ILE A 150 11.07 4.72 -10.90
C ILE A 150 11.89 5.77 -10.13
N ALA A 151 11.22 6.58 -9.34
CA ALA A 151 11.84 7.64 -8.54
C ALA A 151 11.43 7.56 -7.06
N GLY A 152 12.28 8.09 -6.19
CA GLY A 152 12.00 8.13 -4.76
C GLY A 152 13.23 8.57 -3.96
N ALA A 153 13.04 9.00 -2.71
CA ALA A 153 14.11 9.35 -1.78
C ALA A 153 14.95 8.11 -1.38
N THR A 154 16.08 8.33 -0.76
CA THR A 154 16.88 7.25 -0.16
C THR A 154 16.04 6.50 0.87
N GLY A 155 16.06 5.17 0.81
CA GLY A 155 15.27 4.32 1.71
C GLY A 155 13.80 4.12 1.29
N SER A 156 13.33 4.74 0.20
CA SER A 156 11.93 4.59 -0.29
C SER A 156 11.62 3.25 -0.95
N GLY A 157 12.60 2.35 -1.11
CA GLY A 157 12.41 1.04 -1.71
C GLY A 157 12.66 0.98 -3.22
N LYS A 158 13.24 2.01 -3.87
CA LYS A 158 13.54 1.98 -5.32
C LYS A 158 14.28 0.72 -5.76
N THR A 159 15.39 0.40 -5.09
CA THR A 159 16.20 -0.79 -5.42
C THR A 159 15.39 -2.08 -5.21
N VAL A 160 14.58 -2.15 -4.16
CA VAL A 160 13.70 -3.29 -3.92
C VAL A 160 12.69 -3.44 -5.06
N CYS A 161 12.07 -2.34 -5.51
CA CYS A 161 11.14 -2.35 -6.64
C CYS A 161 11.81 -2.84 -7.92
N ILE A 162 13.03 -2.37 -8.23
CA ILE A 162 13.78 -2.82 -9.41
C ILE A 162 14.10 -4.33 -9.30
N ASN A 163 14.55 -4.78 -8.12
CA ASN A 163 14.82 -6.20 -7.88
C ASN A 163 13.53 -7.05 -8.02
N TYR A 164 12.37 -6.53 -7.60
CA TYR A 164 11.09 -7.22 -7.77
C TYR A 164 10.72 -7.36 -9.25
N ILE A 165 10.94 -6.33 -10.05
CA ILE A 165 10.73 -6.38 -11.50
C ILE A 165 11.63 -7.44 -12.13
N ILE A 166 12.93 -7.41 -11.83
CA ILE A 166 13.91 -8.37 -12.36
C ILE A 166 13.53 -9.80 -11.92
N ALA A 167 13.27 -10.00 -10.64
CA ALA A 167 12.87 -11.31 -10.13
C ALA A 167 11.56 -11.81 -10.78
N SER A 168 10.57 -10.94 -10.94
CA SER A 168 9.32 -11.26 -11.65
C SER A 168 9.59 -11.84 -13.04
N LEU A 169 10.46 -11.19 -13.79
CA LEU A 169 10.84 -11.64 -15.14
C LEU A 169 11.57 -12.98 -15.10
N LEU A 170 12.50 -13.17 -14.16
CA LEU A 170 13.24 -14.43 -14.01
C LEU A 170 12.36 -15.61 -13.58
N TYR A 171 11.28 -15.35 -12.83
CA TYR A 171 10.33 -16.39 -12.40
C TYR A 171 9.24 -16.67 -13.44
N ASN A 172 9.02 -15.77 -14.39
CA ASN A 172 7.96 -15.90 -15.39
C ASN A 172 8.44 -16.32 -16.78
N ALA A 173 9.67 -15.95 -17.17
CA ALA A 173 10.13 -16.10 -18.54
C ALA A 173 11.47 -16.83 -18.64
N SER A 174 11.64 -17.56 -19.73
CA SER A 174 12.92 -18.19 -20.09
C SER A 174 13.88 -17.20 -20.75
N PRO A 175 15.20 -17.52 -20.85
CA PRO A 175 16.17 -16.69 -21.56
C PRO A 175 15.90 -16.53 -23.06
N GLU A 176 15.05 -17.38 -23.64
CA GLU A 176 14.63 -17.29 -25.03
C GLU A 176 13.55 -16.23 -25.21
N GLU A 177 12.70 -16.03 -24.18
CA GLU A 177 11.58 -15.10 -24.20
C GLU A 177 11.98 -13.70 -23.76
N VAL A 178 12.85 -13.58 -22.73
CA VAL A 178 13.27 -12.28 -22.18
C VAL A 178 14.78 -12.19 -22.04
N ARG A 179 15.35 -11.09 -22.50
CA ARG A 179 16.75 -10.74 -22.34
C ARG A 179 16.90 -9.37 -21.72
N PHE A 180 17.94 -9.18 -20.90
CA PHE A 180 18.21 -7.93 -20.21
C PHE A 180 19.43 -7.22 -20.78
N ILE A 181 19.34 -5.91 -20.91
CA ILE A 181 20.48 -5.01 -21.01
C ILE A 181 20.43 -4.12 -19.77
N MET A 182 21.40 -4.29 -18.88
CA MET A 182 21.47 -3.54 -17.63
C MET A 182 22.69 -2.62 -17.64
N VAL A 183 22.48 -1.35 -17.28
CA VAL A 183 23.54 -0.37 -17.12
C VAL A 183 23.44 0.21 -15.71
N ASP A 184 24.43 -0.07 -14.88
CA ASP A 184 24.56 0.50 -13.53
C ASP A 184 25.78 1.43 -13.50
N PRO A 185 25.56 2.76 -13.45
CA PRO A 185 26.65 3.74 -13.47
C PRO A 185 27.32 3.96 -12.11
N LYS A 186 26.89 3.21 -11.04
CA LYS A 186 27.44 3.37 -9.70
C LYS A 186 28.52 2.36 -9.40
#